data_915a441583363f51b44dc90d078ad2bf
#
_entry.id   915a441583363f51b44dc90d078ad2bf
#
_cell.length_a   1.000
_cell.length_b   1.000
_cell.length_c   1.000
_cell.angle_alpha   90.00
_cell.angle_beta   90.00
_cell.angle_gamma   90.00
#
_symmetry.space_group_name_H-M   'P 1'
#
loop_
_entity.id
_entity.type
_entity.pdbx_description
1 polymer ?
#
loop_
_entity_poly.entity_id
_entity_poly.type
_entity_poly.pdbx_seq_one_letter_code
_entity_poly.pdbx_strand_id
1 'polypeptide(L)'
;EFALYAILGLEKKHIRKIISIEFFVLFSIIAILGMVGGYIFGQISFLGLNRLMHDVTGRIMDYPFSITAMIVCSITMLGLYFITIARSSYRIYMTTPVQLLGKQHSGEGEPKSRFVLTIIGLVALCGGYGIALTTEGTLSSLVNFLIASLLVIAATYLLFISFSIIILKMQRRRKSYFKPEKFLGVSGLIYRMKSNAVSLASIAVMSVGIIITLSATATIYSNIQKNGDSFIAFSRDYVLTNDTAVNENNYKDISKGLENQVSQTVTGKAKISGEFLELSMNPAVAKKGNSIETYTRDAKTSPYFMFTYDLDSYNKKLHKNISLKDDEVLMTSNRKGALNMSSLKIGDRTFKVREIDNKILSSANVDSYALVVKDLSTMQYIASVLKTYNTQNKNMENSSIKCSIEWNVSGINKNSYDSSLSKLKNDNGYTLESRVEVLKGLYELNGGFLFLGVLIGIIFLTGTILVIYYKQISEGYEDREKYQIMKNIGLNDDLIKKTGASQIVWMLYAPLMVAIVHCMVASKIVYQLLKMFGVNQFTQYGTYFGLVIGVFFVIYFVIFKMTSRTYYKIVK
;
A
#
# COMPACT_ATOMS: atom_id res chain seq x y z
N GLU A 1 35.80 22.52 -14.84
CA GLU A 1 36.24 23.52 -13.83
C GLU A 1 37.38 22.97 -12.96
N PHE A 2 37.27 21.80 -12.31
CA PHE A 2 38.31 21.26 -11.42
C PHE A 2 39.63 20.96 -12.13
N ALA A 3 39.60 20.52 -13.39
CA ALA A 3 40.77 20.34 -14.19
C ALA A 3 41.49 21.67 -14.48
N LEU A 4 40.71 22.73 -14.70
CA LEU A 4 41.22 24.08 -14.91
C LEU A 4 41.94 24.61 -13.68
N TYR A 5 41.32 24.45 -12.49
CA TYR A 5 41.93 24.82 -11.22
C TYR A 5 43.24 24.07 -10.94
N ALA A 6 43.28 22.77 -11.31
CA ALA A 6 44.50 21.97 -11.16
C ALA A 6 45.63 22.42 -12.10
N ILE A 7 45.28 22.85 -13.33
CA ILE A 7 46.26 23.40 -14.30
C ILE A 7 46.78 24.76 -13.85
N LEU A 8 45.93 25.56 -13.22
CA LEU A 8 46.30 26.85 -12.63
C LEU A 8 47.11 26.70 -11.32
N GLY A 9 47.53 25.49 -10.96
CA GLY A 9 48.44 25.23 -9.83
C GLY A 9 47.76 24.96 -8.48
N LEU A 10 46.42 24.83 -8.42
CA LEU A 10 45.76 24.47 -7.17
C LEU A 10 45.95 22.99 -6.83
N GLU A 11 46.46 22.72 -5.64
CA GLU A 11 46.57 21.33 -5.14
C GLU A 11 45.18 20.72 -4.88
N LYS A 12 45.10 19.41 -5.00
CA LYS A 12 43.84 18.63 -4.77
C LYS A 12 43.19 18.95 -3.40
N LYS A 13 43.98 19.28 -2.36
CA LYS A 13 43.47 19.67 -1.03
C LYS A 13 42.67 20.98 -1.08
N HIS A 14 43.13 21.96 -1.86
CA HIS A 14 42.45 23.25 -2.01
C HIS A 14 41.15 23.10 -2.82
N ILE A 15 41.17 22.34 -3.88
CA ILE A 15 39.95 22.02 -4.69
C ILE A 15 38.91 21.33 -3.81
N ARG A 16 39.31 20.35 -2.97
CA ARG A 16 38.42 19.68 -2.02
C ARG A 16 37.82 20.65 -1.00
N LYS A 17 38.59 21.60 -0.49
CA LYS A 17 38.11 22.61 0.45
C LYS A 17 37.08 23.55 -0.17
N ILE A 18 37.32 23.99 -1.42
CA ILE A 18 36.35 24.82 -2.17
C ILE A 18 35.02 24.07 -2.33
N ILE A 19 35.07 22.84 -2.80
CA ILE A 19 33.85 22.01 -2.99
C ILE A 19 33.13 21.77 -1.66
N SER A 20 33.89 21.53 -0.57
CA SER A 20 33.29 21.31 0.74
C SER A 20 32.52 22.54 1.23
N ILE A 21 33.08 23.74 1.03
CA ILE A 21 32.45 25.01 1.42
C ILE A 21 31.21 25.26 0.53
N GLU A 22 31.32 25.06 -0.79
CA GLU A 22 30.21 25.24 -1.73
C GLU A 22 29.04 24.33 -1.35
N PHE A 23 29.30 23.04 -1.14
CA PHE A 23 28.25 22.11 -0.71
C PHE A 23 27.71 22.43 0.67
N PHE A 24 28.53 22.86 1.61
CA PHE A 24 28.06 23.27 2.93
C PHE A 24 27.05 24.41 2.86
N VAL A 25 27.35 25.45 2.08
CA VAL A 25 26.44 26.58 1.87
C VAL A 25 25.15 26.12 1.21
N LEU A 26 25.24 25.32 0.12
CA LEU A 26 24.07 24.78 -0.58
C LEU A 26 23.21 23.93 0.33
N PHE A 27 23.78 22.98 1.06
CA PHE A 27 23.02 22.10 1.95
C PHE A 27 22.40 22.87 3.12
N SER A 28 23.07 23.92 3.64
CA SER A 28 22.52 24.78 4.69
C SER A 28 21.29 25.54 4.18
N ILE A 29 21.35 26.13 2.99
CA ILE A 29 20.22 26.85 2.37
C ILE A 29 19.07 25.86 2.12
N ILE A 30 19.35 24.70 1.55
CA ILE A 30 18.33 23.65 1.28
C ILE A 30 17.70 23.18 2.60
N ALA A 31 18.49 22.97 3.65
CA ALA A 31 17.97 22.55 4.95
C ALA A 31 17.01 23.59 5.55
N ILE A 32 17.41 24.88 5.56
CA ILE A 32 16.57 25.96 6.08
C ILE A 32 15.27 26.09 5.27
N LEU A 33 15.38 26.19 3.95
CA LEU A 33 14.20 26.30 3.07
C LEU A 33 13.32 25.05 3.14
N GLY A 34 13.92 23.87 3.26
CA GLY A 34 13.21 22.60 3.42
C GLY A 34 12.44 22.51 4.74
N MET A 35 13.04 22.95 5.85
CA MET A 35 12.38 22.97 7.16
C MET A 35 11.22 23.96 7.20
N VAL A 36 11.42 25.18 6.73
CA VAL A 36 10.37 26.23 6.68
C VAL A 36 9.25 25.81 5.73
N GLY A 37 9.60 25.40 4.52
CA GLY A 37 8.63 24.93 3.52
C GLY A 37 7.89 23.68 3.97
N GLY A 38 8.59 22.75 4.61
CA GLY A 38 8.01 21.53 5.18
C GLY A 38 7.01 21.80 6.29
N TYR A 39 7.29 22.79 7.16
CA TYR A 39 6.34 23.22 8.20
C TYR A 39 5.06 23.83 7.60
N ILE A 40 5.20 24.74 6.63
CA ILE A 40 4.04 25.35 5.93
C ILE A 40 3.23 24.28 5.19
N PHE A 41 3.91 23.39 4.46
CA PHE A 41 3.25 22.29 3.77
C PHE A 41 2.58 21.31 4.76
N GLY A 42 3.20 21.08 5.91
CA GLY A 42 2.63 20.29 7.00
C GLY A 42 1.32 20.87 7.53
N GLN A 43 1.24 22.18 7.74
CA GLN A 43 0.00 22.86 8.14
C GLN A 43 -1.13 22.68 7.12
N ILE A 44 -0.82 22.88 5.84
CA ILE A 44 -1.80 22.70 4.75
C ILE A 44 -2.25 21.23 4.68
N SER A 45 -1.31 20.30 4.81
CA SER A 45 -1.58 18.86 4.82
C SER A 45 -2.45 18.45 6.01
N PHE A 46 -2.20 19.02 7.20
CA PHE A 46 -3.01 18.78 8.39
C PHE A 46 -4.48 19.21 8.21
N LEU A 47 -4.72 20.34 7.56
CA LEU A 47 -6.09 20.75 7.21
C LEU A 47 -6.75 19.76 6.23
N GLY A 48 -6.02 19.30 5.23
CA GLY A 48 -6.50 18.29 4.30
C GLY A 48 -6.87 16.99 5.01
N LEU A 49 -6.04 16.54 5.95
CA LEU A 49 -6.29 15.36 6.77
C LEU A 49 -7.57 15.51 7.59
N ASN A 50 -7.70 16.62 8.34
CA ASN A 50 -8.89 16.88 9.16
C ASN A 50 -10.18 16.86 8.34
N ARG A 51 -10.16 17.40 7.13
CA ARG A 51 -11.32 17.36 6.23
C ARG A 51 -11.67 15.96 5.73
N LEU A 52 -10.67 15.10 5.52
CA LEU A 52 -10.89 13.72 5.08
C LEU A 52 -11.40 12.81 6.22
N MET A 53 -11.06 13.12 7.47
CA MET A 53 -11.44 12.33 8.64
C MET A 53 -12.83 12.68 9.20
N HIS A 54 -13.65 13.47 8.49
CA HIS A 54 -15.02 13.84 8.86
C HIS A 54 -15.19 14.15 10.36
N ASP A 55 -15.01 15.40 10.80
CA ASP A 55 -15.26 15.93 12.15
C ASP A 55 -14.08 16.12 13.14
N VAL A 56 -12.86 16.01 12.71
CA VAL A 56 -11.78 16.54 13.54
C VAL A 56 -11.72 18.04 13.34
N THR A 57 -12.26 18.81 14.28
CA THR A 57 -12.25 20.28 14.26
C THR A 57 -10.87 20.83 14.66
N GLY A 58 -9.83 20.44 13.89
CA GLY A 58 -8.49 20.98 14.06
C GLY A 58 -8.35 22.32 13.36
N ARG A 59 -7.84 23.33 14.06
CA ARG A 59 -7.44 24.62 13.48
C ARG A 59 -6.03 24.51 12.90
N ILE A 60 -5.65 25.36 11.95
CA ILE A 60 -4.27 25.42 11.42
C ILE A 60 -3.25 25.56 12.55
N MET A 61 -3.60 26.33 13.60
CA MET A 61 -2.75 26.55 14.77
C MET A 61 -2.55 25.32 15.66
N ASP A 62 -3.37 24.28 15.50
CA ASP A 62 -3.27 23.04 16.29
C ASP A 62 -2.18 22.10 15.75
N TYR A 63 -1.57 22.42 14.58
CA TYR A 63 -0.44 21.67 14.06
C TYR A 63 0.82 21.94 14.89
N PRO A 64 1.31 20.95 15.65
CA PRO A 64 2.41 21.18 16.58
C PRO A 64 3.74 21.37 15.84
N PHE A 65 4.52 22.34 16.30
CA PHE A 65 5.90 22.47 15.86
C PHE A 65 6.76 21.34 16.48
N SER A 66 7.23 20.43 15.64
CA SER A 66 7.99 19.25 16.10
C SER A 66 9.50 19.49 16.04
N ILE A 67 10.12 19.73 17.19
CA ILE A 67 11.57 19.81 17.34
C ILE A 67 12.26 18.51 16.90
N THR A 68 11.66 17.36 17.23
CA THR A 68 12.15 16.03 16.83
C THR A 68 12.25 15.90 15.32
N ALA A 69 11.22 16.34 14.58
CA ALA A 69 11.24 16.32 13.12
C ALA A 69 12.36 17.19 12.54
N MET A 70 12.60 18.37 13.14
CA MET A 70 13.71 19.25 12.73
C MET A 70 15.08 18.59 12.98
N ILE A 71 15.28 17.94 14.11
CA ILE A 71 16.52 17.24 14.43
C ILE A 71 16.76 16.11 13.44
N VAL A 72 15.76 15.27 13.19
CA VAL A 72 15.85 14.16 12.22
C VAL A 72 16.17 14.68 10.81
N CYS A 73 15.48 15.75 10.37
CA CYS A 73 15.74 16.38 9.08
C CYS A 73 17.18 16.91 8.99
N SER A 74 17.66 17.61 10.04
CA SER A 74 19.02 18.13 10.10
C SER A 74 20.09 17.03 10.06
N ILE A 75 19.90 15.94 10.81
CA ILE A 75 20.80 14.77 10.81
C ILE A 75 20.82 14.12 9.42
N THR A 76 19.65 13.97 8.78
CA THR A 76 19.55 13.39 7.44
C THR A 76 20.29 14.27 6.42
N MET A 77 20.10 15.58 6.46
CA MET A 77 20.81 16.53 5.59
C MET A 77 22.31 16.52 5.80
N LEU A 78 22.78 16.47 7.05
CA LEU A 78 24.20 16.32 7.38
C LEU A 78 24.76 14.99 6.85
N GLY A 79 24.02 13.89 6.99
CA GLY A 79 24.42 12.58 6.44
C GLY A 79 24.59 12.63 4.92
N LEU A 80 23.63 13.22 4.21
CA LEU A 80 23.71 13.40 2.75
C LEU A 80 24.88 14.30 2.34
N TYR A 81 25.14 15.38 3.08
CA TYR A 81 26.29 16.25 2.89
C TYR A 81 27.61 15.46 2.98
N PHE A 82 27.81 14.69 4.08
CA PHE A 82 29.03 13.89 4.25
C PHE A 82 29.21 12.83 3.17
N ILE A 83 28.14 12.12 2.78
CA ILE A 83 28.19 11.14 1.70
C ILE A 83 28.58 11.80 0.37
N THR A 84 28.01 12.96 0.07
CA THR A 84 28.28 13.68 -1.18
C THR A 84 29.72 14.17 -1.24
N ILE A 85 30.23 14.74 -0.13
CA ILE A 85 31.64 15.18 -0.04
C ILE A 85 32.60 13.99 -0.10
N ALA A 86 32.33 12.91 0.62
CA ALA A 86 33.17 11.73 0.61
C ALA A 86 33.30 11.17 -0.82
N ARG A 87 32.18 11.06 -1.54
CA ARG A 87 32.16 10.60 -2.93
C ARG A 87 32.89 11.56 -3.88
N SER A 88 32.69 12.87 -3.72
CA SER A 88 33.36 13.89 -4.55
C SER A 88 34.85 13.94 -4.26
N SER A 89 35.24 13.89 -2.99
CA SER A 89 36.67 13.87 -2.57
C SER A 89 37.40 12.63 -3.06
N TYR A 90 36.75 11.44 -2.96
CA TYR A 90 37.30 10.19 -3.50
C TYR A 90 37.52 10.26 -5.01
N ARG A 91 36.56 10.83 -5.74
CA ARG A 91 36.67 11.01 -7.20
C ARG A 91 37.82 11.94 -7.58
N ILE A 92 38.03 13.06 -6.85
CA ILE A 92 39.13 14.01 -7.08
C ILE A 92 40.46 13.35 -6.75
N TYR A 93 40.53 12.58 -5.66
CA TYR A 93 41.77 11.88 -5.25
C TYR A 93 42.20 10.87 -6.32
N MET A 94 41.30 10.08 -6.87
CA MET A 94 41.59 9.00 -7.82
C MET A 94 41.78 9.46 -9.26
N THR A 95 41.51 10.72 -9.64
CA THR A 95 41.60 11.19 -11.02
C THR A 95 42.77 12.17 -11.19
N THR A 96 43.54 12.01 -12.28
CA THR A 96 44.57 12.99 -12.64
C THR A 96 43.97 14.15 -13.43
N PRO A 97 44.54 15.37 -13.37
CA PRO A 97 44.05 16.54 -14.11
C PRO A 97 43.94 16.30 -15.61
N VAL A 98 44.92 15.60 -16.18
CA VAL A 98 44.96 15.23 -17.62
C VAL A 98 43.80 14.27 -17.98
N GLN A 99 43.48 13.32 -17.09
CA GLN A 99 42.34 12.42 -17.28
C GLN A 99 41.00 13.13 -17.18
N LEU A 100 40.90 14.20 -16.37
CA LEU A 100 39.67 15.01 -16.28
C LEU A 100 39.43 15.82 -17.55
N LEU A 101 40.49 16.35 -18.20
CA LEU A 101 40.40 17.03 -19.49
C LEU A 101 40.14 16.05 -20.62
N GLY A 102 40.85 14.93 -20.65
CA GLY A 102 40.73 13.91 -21.72
C GLY A 102 39.36 13.22 -21.73
N LYS A 103 38.65 13.14 -20.57
CA LYS A 103 37.31 12.57 -20.51
C LYS A 103 36.24 13.39 -21.24
N GLN A 104 36.45 14.67 -21.44
CA GLN A 104 35.55 15.54 -22.20
C GLN A 104 35.56 15.18 -23.70
N HIS A 105 36.67 14.65 -24.20
CA HIS A 105 36.90 14.32 -25.61
C HIS A 105 37.00 12.80 -25.89
N SER A 106 37.10 11.97 -24.84
CA SER A 106 37.08 10.53 -24.99
C SER A 106 35.65 10.04 -25.21
N GLY A 107 35.32 9.63 -26.43
CA GLY A 107 34.03 9.03 -26.73
C GLY A 107 33.70 7.87 -25.76
N GLU A 108 32.50 7.83 -25.24
CA GLU A 108 32.04 6.70 -24.42
C GLU A 108 32.09 5.41 -25.25
N GLY A 109 32.83 4.42 -24.79
CA GLY A 109 32.87 3.10 -25.44
C GLY A 109 31.48 2.43 -25.44
N GLU A 110 31.19 1.69 -26.49
CA GLU A 110 29.92 0.95 -26.63
C GLU A 110 29.67 0.05 -25.40
N PRO A 111 28.50 0.11 -24.76
CA PRO A 111 28.23 -0.67 -23.58
C PRO A 111 28.20 -2.17 -23.88
N LYS A 112 28.93 -2.96 -23.07
CA LYS A 112 28.91 -4.42 -23.17
C LYS A 112 27.57 -4.95 -22.63
N SER A 113 26.96 -5.88 -23.37
CA SER A 113 25.77 -6.57 -22.88
C SER A 113 26.14 -7.50 -21.71
N ARG A 114 25.47 -7.32 -20.58
CA ARG A 114 25.68 -8.14 -19.36
C ARG A 114 24.62 -9.25 -19.32
N PHE A 115 24.81 -10.29 -20.13
CA PHE A 115 23.81 -11.36 -20.28
C PHE A 115 23.44 -12.06 -18.96
N VAL A 116 24.42 -12.29 -18.09
CA VAL A 116 24.20 -12.89 -16.77
C VAL A 116 23.24 -12.05 -15.92
N LEU A 117 23.42 -10.70 -15.90
CA LEU A 117 22.51 -9.79 -15.17
C LEU A 117 21.09 -9.82 -15.74
N THR A 118 20.96 -10.02 -17.06
CA THR A 118 19.64 -10.16 -17.69
C THR A 118 18.94 -11.44 -17.24
N ILE A 119 19.66 -12.57 -17.19
CA ILE A 119 19.09 -13.84 -16.71
C ILE A 119 18.65 -13.71 -15.25
N ILE A 120 19.52 -13.17 -14.38
CA ILE A 120 19.18 -12.96 -12.95
C ILE A 120 17.96 -12.05 -12.83
N GLY A 121 17.91 -10.95 -13.59
CA GLY A 121 16.77 -10.05 -13.61
C GLY A 121 15.47 -10.72 -14.07
N LEU A 122 15.53 -11.56 -15.11
CA LEU A 122 14.35 -12.30 -15.58
C LEU A 122 13.88 -13.34 -14.57
N VAL A 123 14.79 -14.10 -13.94
CA VAL A 123 14.46 -15.07 -12.90
C VAL A 123 13.80 -14.37 -11.71
N ALA A 124 14.36 -13.24 -11.26
CA ALA A 124 13.77 -12.44 -10.18
C ALA A 124 12.38 -11.89 -10.55
N LEU A 125 12.20 -11.43 -11.81
CA LEU A 125 10.92 -10.96 -12.31
C LEU A 125 9.87 -12.08 -12.36
N CYS A 126 10.24 -13.22 -12.93
CA CYS A 126 9.36 -14.39 -12.99
C CYS A 126 9.00 -14.90 -11.57
N GLY A 127 9.97 -14.91 -10.66
CA GLY A 127 9.73 -15.26 -9.26
C GLY A 127 8.75 -14.30 -8.57
N GLY A 128 8.97 -12.99 -8.68
CA GLY A 128 8.08 -11.97 -8.13
C GLY A 128 6.67 -12.02 -8.73
N TYR A 129 6.56 -12.17 -10.05
CA TYR A 129 5.27 -12.32 -10.74
C TYR A 129 4.58 -13.65 -10.37
N GLY A 130 5.34 -14.74 -10.29
CA GLY A 130 4.84 -16.04 -9.85
C GLY A 130 4.20 -15.92 -8.47
N ILE A 131 4.90 -15.35 -7.49
CA ILE A 131 4.37 -15.11 -6.15
C ILE A 131 3.09 -14.24 -6.21
N ALA A 132 3.11 -13.13 -6.96
CA ALA A 132 1.96 -12.22 -7.04
C ALA A 132 0.71 -12.88 -7.64
N LEU A 133 0.88 -13.77 -8.62
CA LEU A 133 -0.23 -14.44 -9.32
C LEU A 133 -0.73 -15.71 -8.63
N THR A 134 0.13 -16.40 -7.87
CA THR A 134 -0.24 -17.67 -7.19
C THR A 134 -0.69 -17.48 -5.75
N THR A 135 -0.41 -16.31 -5.14
CA THR A 135 -0.80 -16.06 -3.75
C THR A 135 -2.32 -16.03 -3.61
N GLU A 136 -2.81 -16.80 -2.64
CA GLU A 136 -4.20 -16.84 -2.22
C GLU A 136 -4.29 -16.67 -0.70
N GLY A 137 -5.39 -16.06 -0.24
CA GLY A 137 -5.62 -15.73 1.18
C GLY A 137 -5.11 -14.35 1.56
N THR A 138 -5.85 -13.70 2.49
CA THR A 138 -5.60 -12.30 2.87
C THR A 138 -4.31 -12.12 3.67
N LEU A 139 -4.08 -12.92 4.69
CA LEU A 139 -2.89 -12.81 5.55
C LEU A 139 -1.59 -13.23 4.84
N SER A 140 -1.63 -14.30 4.04
CA SER A 140 -0.46 -14.73 3.25
C SER A 140 -0.07 -13.69 2.20
N SER A 141 -1.04 -12.95 1.67
CA SER A 141 -0.80 -11.87 0.72
C SER A 141 0.05 -10.74 1.29
N LEU A 142 0.02 -10.49 2.59
CA LEU A 142 0.78 -9.42 3.23
C LEU A 142 2.29 -9.69 3.19
N VAL A 143 2.72 -10.89 3.54
CA VAL A 143 4.14 -11.28 3.49
C VAL A 143 4.60 -11.48 2.05
N ASN A 144 3.80 -12.15 1.25
CA ASN A 144 4.12 -12.44 -0.15
C ASN A 144 4.18 -11.18 -1.00
N PHE A 145 3.36 -10.16 -0.72
CA PHE A 145 3.45 -8.85 -1.39
C PHE A 145 4.79 -8.17 -1.12
N LEU A 146 5.30 -8.22 0.11
CA LEU A 146 6.60 -7.65 0.44
C LEU A 146 7.73 -8.36 -0.33
N ILE A 147 7.75 -9.69 -0.32
CA ILE A 147 8.76 -10.49 -1.03
C ILE A 147 8.67 -10.24 -2.54
N ALA A 148 7.47 -10.31 -3.11
CA ALA A 148 7.25 -10.08 -4.55
C ALA A 148 7.68 -8.67 -4.97
N SER A 149 7.35 -7.64 -4.17
CA SER A 149 7.74 -6.26 -4.46
C SER A 149 9.25 -6.06 -4.46
N LEU A 150 9.98 -6.62 -3.48
CA LEU A 150 11.44 -6.55 -3.43
C LEU A 150 12.08 -7.25 -4.64
N LEU A 151 11.58 -8.43 -5.03
CA LEU A 151 12.06 -9.14 -6.22
C LEU A 151 11.81 -8.35 -7.51
N VAL A 152 10.62 -7.75 -7.67
CA VAL A 152 10.27 -6.96 -8.85
C VAL A 152 11.09 -5.67 -8.90
N ILE A 153 11.32 -5.00 -7.76
CA ILE A 153 12.19 -3.81 -7.69
C ILE A 153 13.61 -4.17 -8.14
N ALA A 154 14.21 -5.21 -7.56
CA ALA A 154 15.56 -5.67 -7.94
C ALA A 154 15.62 -6.06 -9.43
N ALA A 155 14.62 -6.80 -9.91
CA ALA A 155 14.50 -7.19 -11.32
C ALA A 155 14.44 -5.98 -12.24
N THR A 156 13.65 -4.94 -11.87
CA THR A 156 13.51 -3.72 -12.66
C THR A 156 14.86 -3.02 -12.85
N TYR A 157 15.64 -2.84 -11.79
CA TYR A 157 16.98 -2.26 -11.90
C TYR A 157 17.91 -3.11 -12.77
N LEU A 158 17.96 -4.43 -12.54
CA LEU A 158 18.81 -5.34 -13.32
C LEU A 158 18.46 -5.35 -14.81
N LEU A 159 17.16 -5.35 -15.13
CA LEU A 159 16.69 -5.37 -16.51
C LEU A 159 16.90 -4.02 -17.21
N PHE A 160 16.68 -2.88 -16.56
CA PHE A 160 17.02 -1.60 -17.16
C PHE A 160 18.52 -1.47 -17.45
N ILE A 161 19.40 -1.98 -16.58
CA ILE A 161 20.86 -1.93 -16.76
C ILE A 161 21.35 -2.86 -17.88
N SER A 162 20.68 -4.00 -18.08
CA SER A 162 21.19 -5.05 -18.99
C SER A 162 20.30 -5.29 -20.21
N PHE A 163 19.01 -5.52 -20.02
CA PHE A 163 18.09 -5.91 -21.09
C PHE A 163 17.79 -4.77 -22.07
N SER A 164 17.74 -3.52 -21.59
CA SER A 164 17.56 -2.35 -22.44
C SER A 164 18.66 -2.22 -23.50
N ILE A 165 19.93 -2.51 -23.12
CA ILE A 165 21.06 -2.52 -24.06
C ILE A 165 20.90 -3.63 -25.09
N ILE A 166 20.42 -4.81 -24.68
CA ILE A 166 20.18 -5.94 -25.60
C ILE A 166 19.11 -5.57 -26.63
N ILE A 167 17.97 -4.98 -26.19
CA ILE A 167 16.91 -4.56 -27.11
C ILE A 167 17.42 -3.55 -28.14
N LEU A 168 18.15 -2.53 -27.70
CA LEU A 168 18.67 -1.51 -28.60
C LEU A 168 19.68 -2.10 -29.60
N LYS A 169 20.55 -3.05 -29.18
CA LYS A 169 21.44 -3.78 -30.09
C LYS A 169 20.66 -4.67 -31.06
N MET A 170 19.57 -5.27 -30.68
CA MET A 170 18.68 -6.01 -31.60
C MET A 170 18.00 -5.08 -32.60
N GLN A 171 17.55 -3.89 -32.17
CA GLN A 171 16.99 -2.89 -33.10
C GLN A 171 18.01 -2.42 -34.13
N ARG A 172 19.27 -2.28 -33.75
CA ARG A 172 20.40 -1.95 -34.67
C ARG A 172 20.57 -2.97 -35.81
N ARG A 173 20.21 -4.24 -35.57
CA ARG A 173 20.31 -5.31 -36.61
C ARG A 173 19.16 -5.31 -37.62
N ARG A 174 18.10 -4.52 -37.39
CA ARG A 174 16.92 -4.48 -38.29
C ARG A 174 17.17 -3.56 -39.47
N LYS A 175 16.66 -3.92 -40.67
CA LYS A 175 16.74 -3.09 -41.88
C LYS A 175 16.22 -1.66 -41.69
N SER A 176 15.22 -1.48 -40.79
CA SER A 176 14.67 -0.16 -40.48
C SER A 176 15.63 0.78 -39.73
N TYR A 177 16.73 0.27 -39.18
CA TYR A 177 17.77 1.06 -38.51
C TYR A 177 18.48 2.04 -39.46
N PHE A 178 18.64 1.70 -40.72
CA PHE A 178 19.34 2.53 -41.72
C PHE A 178 18.53 3.76 -42.17
N LYS A 179 17.31 3.96 -41.70
CA LYS A 179 16.59 5.23 -41.87
C LYS A 179 17.25 6.31 -41.00
N PRO A 180 17.52 7.55 -41.51
CA PRO A 180 18.28 8.58 -40.80
C PRO A 180 17.75 8.87 -39.37
N GLU A 181 16.44 8.98 -39.23
CA GLU A 181 15.79 9.22 -37.93
C GLU A 181 16.05 8.10 -36.91
N LYS A 182 15.95 6.82 -37.35
CA LYS A 182 16.17 5.66 -36.50
C LYS A 182 17.63 5.40 -36.20
N PHE A 183 18.51 5.67 -37.18
CA PHE A 183 19.94 5.57 -37.00
C PHE A 183 20.43 6.50 -35.89
N LEU A 184 20.11 7.78 -35.98
CA LEU A 184 20.47 8.78 -34.97
C LEU A 184 19.80 8.47 -33.61
N GLY A 185 18.51 8.08 -33.63
CA GLY A 185 17.75 7.78 -32.41
C GLY A 185 18.30 6.58 -31.66
N VAL A 186 18.44 5.43 -32.31
CA VAL A 186 18.88 4.18 -31.67
C VAL A 186 20.37 4.24 -31.29
N SER A 187 21.22 4.82 -32.12
CA SER A 187 22.66 4.99 -31.81
C SER A 187 22.84 5.88 -30.59
N GLY A 188 22.14 7.03 -30.52
CA GLY A 188 22.19 7.92 -29.37
C GLY A 188 21.67 7.23 -28.08
N LEU A 189 20.57 6.46 -28.18
CA LEU A 189 19.99 5.76 -27.03
C LEU A 189 20.91 4.64 -26.48
N ILE A 190 21.67 3.91 -27.33
CA ILE A 190 22.57 2.85 -26.86
C ILE A 190 23.61 3.39 -25.89
N TYR A 191 24.23 4.52 -26.21
CA TYR A 191 25.23 5.14 -25.33
C TYR A 191 24.57 5.74 -24.07
N ARG A 192 23.42 6.38 -24.21
CA ARG A 192 22.67 6.97 -23.10
C ARG A 192 22.12 5.94 -22.11
N MET A 193 21.69 4.77 -22.59
CA MET A 193 21.12 3.74 -21.69
C MET A 193 22.12 3.28 -20.63
N LYS A 194 23.43 3.31 -20.92
CA LYS A 194 24.45 3.00 -19.91
C LYS A 194 24.44 3.96 -18.73
N SER A 195 24.29 5.27 -18.99
CA SER A 195 24.27 6.31 -17.94
C SER A 195 22.89 6.50 -17.31
N ASN A 196 21.81 6.14 -18.01
CA ASN A 196 20.43 6.46 -17.63
C ASN A 196 19.65 5.28 -17.04
N ALA A 197 20.15 4.06 -17.18
CA ALA A 197 19.43 2.85 -16.77
C ALA A 197 18.90 2.90 -15.33
N VAL A 198 19.73 3.37 -14.40
CA VAL A 198 19.35 3.48 -12.97
C VAL A 198 18.25 4.54 -12.77
N SER A 199 18.36 5.70 -13.44
CA SER A 199 17.33 6.74 -13.36
C SER A 199 16.00 6.28 -13.93
N LEU A 200 16.02 5.58 -15.07
CA LEU A 200 14.80 5.03 -15.69
C LEU A 200 14.17 3.94 -14.82
N ALA A 201 14.97 3.07 -14.22
CA ALA A 201 14.48 2.08 -13.25
C ALA A 201 13.85 2.76 -12.03
N SER A 202 14.47 3.82 -11.50
CA SER A 202 13.92 4.60 -10.38
C SER A 202 12.58 5.24 -10.73
N ILE A 203 12.45 5.83 -11.93
CA ILE A 203 11.20 6.39 -12.45
C ILE A 203 10.12 5.31 -12.51
N ALA A 204 10.44 4.13 -13.04
CA ALA A 204 9.50 3.01 -13.11
C ALA A 204 9.03 2.57 -11.72
N VAL A 205 9.97 2.36 -10.79
CA VAL A 205 9.65 1.92 -9.41
C VAL A 205 8.82 2.96 -8.67
N MET A 206 9.19 4.26 -8.75
CA MET A 206 8.39 5.34 -8.16
C MET A 206 6.98 5.38 -8.74
N SER A 207 6.85 5.25 -10.07
CA SER A 207 5.53 5.22 -10.74
C SER A 207 4.68 4.03 -10.28
N VAL A 208 5.27 2.83 -10.09
CA VAL A 208 4.56 1.67 -9.50
C VAL A 208 4.05 2.01 -8.10
N GLY A 209 4.92 2.57 -7.25
CA GLY A 209 4.56 2.97 -5.89
C GLY A 209 3.37 3.92 -5.86
N ILE A 210 3.39 4.96 -6.71
CA ILE A 210 2.29 5.95 -6.77
C ILE A 210 0.99 5.28 -7.26
N ILE A 211 1.05 4.55 -8.38
CA ILE A 211 -0.15 3.94 -8.99
C ILE A 211 -0.81 2.98 -8.01
N ILE A 212 -0.04 2.08 -7.37
CA ILE A 212 -0.59 1.12 -6.40
C ILE A 212 -1.14 1.84 -5.18
N THR A 213 -0.38 2.77 -4.59
CA THR A 213 -0.78 3.45 -3.35
C THR A 213 -2.04 4.28 -3.56
N LEU A 214 -2.10 5.13 -4.59
CA LEU A 214 -3.27 5.96 -4.85
C LEU A 214 -4.50 5.14 -5.24
N SER A 215 -4.36 4.13 -6.09
CA SER A 215 -5.49 3.29 -6.47
C SER A 215 -6.02 2.46 -5.30
N ALA A 216 -5.14 1.92 -4.46
CA ALA A 216 -5.53 1.15 -3.28
C ALA A 216 -6.24 2.03 -2.24
N THR A 217 -5.63 3.16 -1.84
CA THR A 217 -6.19 4.06 -0.82
C THR A 217 -7.50 4.72 -1.26
N ALA A 218 -7.60 5.13 -2.53
CA ALA A 218 -8.83 5.65 -3.10
C ALA A 218 -9.95 4.59 -3.13
N THR A 219 -9.60 3.34 -3.43
CA THR A 219 -10.56 2.23 -3.41
C THR A 219 -11.08 1.98 -2.00
N ILE A 220 -10.20 1.90 -1.00
CA ILE A 220 -10.56 1.68 0.40
C ILE A 220 -11.50 2.79 0.89
N TYR A 221 -11.11 4.06 0.68
CA TYR A 221 -11.91 5.21 1.11
C TYR A 221 -13.30 5.23 0.47
N SER A 222 -13.37 5.00 -0.86
CA SER A 222 -14.65 4.92 -1.57
C SER A 222 -15.50 3.73 -1.12
N ASN A 223 -14.86 2.61 -0.75
CA ASN A 223 -15.59 1.45 -0.26
C ASN A 223 -16.30 1.74 1.06
N ILE A 224 -15.64 2.45 1.98
CA ILE A 224 -16.25 2.83 3.25
C ILE A 224 -17.38 3.83 3.06
N GLN A 225 -17.22 4.81 2.18
CA GLN A 225 -18.30 5.76 1.88
C GLN A 225 -19.56 5.08 1.35
N LYS A 226 -19.41 4.01 0.54
CA LYS A 226 -20.54 3.30 -0.08
C LYS A 226 -21.11 2.19 0.79
N ASN A 227 -20.26 1.50 1.51
CA ASN A 227 -20.58 0.24 2.18
C ASN A 227 -20.17 0.26 3.66
N GLY A 228 -20.01 1.43 4.29
CA GLY A 228 -19.54 1.57 5.67
C GLY A 228 -20.33 0.70 6.65
N ASP A 229 -21.64 0.65 6.48
CA ASP A 229 -22.52 -0.18 7.30
C ASP A 229 -22.23 -1.68 7.24
N SER A 230 -21.68 -2.17 6.14
CA SER A 230 -21.35 -3.60 6.00
C SER A 230 -20.12 -4.02 6.82
N PHE A 231 -19.36 -3.08 7.36
CA PHE A 231 -18.20 -3.36 8.23
C PHE A 231 -18.57 -3.55 9.69
N ILE A 232 -19.81 -3.25 10.06
CA ILE A 232 -20.28 -3.36 11.43
C ILE A 232 -20.75 -4.78 11.67
N ALA A 233 -20.18 -5.43 12.69
CA ALA A 233 -20.49 -6.82 13.03
C ALA A 233 -21.88 -7.00 13.62
N PHE A 234 -22.43 -5.95 14.25
CA PHE A 234 -23.75 -5.97 14.88
C PHE A 234 -24.80 -5.31 13.99
N SER A 235 -26.06 -5.75 14.15
CA SER A 235 -27.17 -5.39 13.27
C SER A 235 -27.97 -4.16 13.72
N ARG A 236 -27.74 -3.68 14.96
CA ARG A 236 -28.49 -2.60 15.61
C ARG A 236 -27.64 -1.34 15.79
N ASP A 237 -28.18 -0.33 16.47
CA ASP A 237 -27.46 0.92 16.73
C ASP A 237 -26.36 0.76 17.79
N TYR A 238 -26.58 -0.12 18.76
CA TYR A 238 -25.69 -0.36 19.90
C TYR A 238 -25.53 -1.85 20.17
N VAL A 239 -24.38 -2.22 20.70
CA VAL A 239 -24.11 -3.55 21.27
C VAL A 239 -23.34 -3.42 22.57
N LEU A 240 -23.80 -4.14 23.59
CA LEU A 240 -23.14 -4.28 24.89
C LEU A 240 -22.72 -5.74 25.05
N THR A 241 -21.44 -5.98 25.19
CA THR A 241 -20.86 -7.32 25.35
C THR A 241 -20.35 -7.48 26.78
N ASN A 242 -20.68 -8.60 27.42
CA ASN A 242 -20.08 -8.97 28.69
C ASN A 242 -18.70 -9.59 28.46
N ASP A 243 -17.69 -9.15 29.21
CA ASP A 243 -16.31 -9.59 29.03
C ASP A 243 -16.04 -10.95 29.68
N THR A 244 -16.92 -11.41 30.57
CA THR A 244 -16.83 -12.73 31.23
C THR A 244 -17.22 -13.84 30.26
N ALA A 245 -16.47 -14.94 30.27
CA ALA A 245 -16.77 -16.12 29.46
C ALA A 245 -18.09 -16.78 29.93
N VAL A 246 -18.94 -17.10 28.98
CA VAL A 246 -20.27 -17.68 29.22
C VAL A 246 -20.19 -19.20 29.28
N ASN A 247 -20.93 -19.77 30.26
CA ASN A 247 -21.20 -21.20 30.38
C ASN A 247 -22.65 -21.43 30.81
N GLU A 248 -23.11 -22.68 30.85
CA GLU A 248 -24.50 -23.01 31.22
C GLU A 248 -24.87 -22.51 32.61
N ASN A 249 -23.91 -22.46 33.54
CA ASN A 249 -24.17 -22.08 34.92
C ASN A 249 -24.34 -20.57 35.09
N ASN A 250 -23.62 -19.74 34.32
CA ASN A 250 -23.62 -18.28 34.47
C ASN A 250 -24.43 -17.55 33.37
N TYR A 251 -24.89 -18.24 32.34
CA TYR A 251 -25.60 -17.61 31.21
C TYR A 251 -26.83 -16.81 31.65
N LYS A 252 -27.65 -17.39 32.55
CA LYS A 252 -28.87 -16.70 33.04
C LYS A 252 -28.58 -15.41 33.80
N ASP A 253 -27.51 -15.39 34.59
CA ASP A 253 -27.11 -14.21 35.34
C ASP A 253 -26.52 -13.13 34.44
N ILE A 254 -25.68 -13.53 33.50
CA ILE A 254 -25.09 -12.63 32.51
C ILE A 254 -26.14 -12.02 31.59
N SER A 255 -27.09 -12.82 31.08
CA SER A 255 -28.17 -12.34 30.21
C SER A 255 -29.08 -11.33 30.93
N LYS A 256 -29.50 -11.64 32.16
CA LYS A 256 -30.27 -10.69 33.00
C LYS A 256 -29.46 -9.45 33.34
N GLY A 257 -28.16 -9.59 33.62
CA GLY A 257 -27.27 -8.47 33.85
C GLY A 257 -27.21 -7.51 32.65
N LEU A 258 -27.05 -8.03 31.42
CA LEU A 258 -27.08 -7.24 30.20
C LEU A 258 -28.43 -6.54 29.96
N GLU A 259 -29.55 -7.26 30.12
CA GLU A 259 -30.90 -6.69 29.99
C GLU A 259 -31.14 -5.56 31.02
N ASN A 260 -30.71 -5.75 32.28
CA ASN A 260 -30.80 -4.71 33.32
C ASN A 260 -29.95 -3.48 33.00
N GLN A 261 -28.73 -3.68 32.52
CA GLN A 261 -27.86 -2.58 32.12
C GLN A 261 -28.47 -1.76 30.96
N VAL A 262 -29.00 -2.42 29.93
CA VAL A 262 -29.68 -1.75 28.82
C VAL A 262 -30.95 -1.02 29.30
N SER A 263 -31.75 -1.62 30.17
CA SER A 263 -32.97 -0.98 30.72
C SER A 263 -32.65 0.28 31.50
N GLN A 264 -31.53 0.35 32.21
CA GLN A 264 -31.07 1.54 32.93
C GLN A 264 -30.65 2.69 32.02
N THR A 265 -30.41 2.43 30.73
CA THR A 265 -30.06 3.48 29.76
C THR A 265 -31.27 4.23 29.21
N VAL A 266 -32.48 3.77 29.51
CA VAL A 266 -33.72 4.43 29.13
C VAL A 266 -33.89 5.71 29.93
N THR A 267 -33.53 6.84 29.36
CA THR A 267 -33.62 8.16 29.97
C THR A 267 -34.51 9.08 29.13
N GLY A 268 -35.46 9.75 29.79
CA GLY A 268 -36.32 10.77 29.15
C GLY A 268 -37.23 10.19 28.06
N LYS A 269 -37.04 10.66 26.79
CA LYS A 269 -37.85 10.24 25.65
C LYS A 269 -37.24 9.07 24.85
N ALA A 270 -36.14 8.49 25.32
CA ALA A 270 -35.47 7.37 24.63
C ALA A 270 -36.38 6.14 24.66
N LYS A 271 -36.59 5.56 23.48
CA LYS A 271 -37.30 4.29 23.31
C LYS A 271 -36.36 3.26 22.75
N ILE A 272 -36.16 2.17 23.49
CA ILE A 272 -35.37 1.02 23.07
C ILE A 272 -36.28 0.06 22.30
N SER A 273 -35.75 -0.55 21.24
CA SER A 273 -36.49 -1.50 20.40
C SER A 273 -35.58 -2.51 19.73
N GLY A 274 -36.12 -3.66 19.38
CA GLY A 274 -35.40 -4.70 18.60
C GLY A 274 -34.28 -5.36 19.38
N GLU A 275 -34.39 -5.43 20.70
CA GLU A 275 -33.43 -6.06 21.59
C GLU A 275 -33.32 -7.57 21.31
N PHE A 276 -32.11 -8.09 21.27
CA PHE A 276 -31.89 -9.53 21.28
C PHE A 276 -30.51 -9.86 21.86
N LEU A 277 -30.44 -10.98 22.54
CA LEU A 277 -29.19 -11.54 23.03
C LEU A 277 -28.50 -12.35 21.93
N GLU A 278 -27.19 -12.22 21.84
CA GLU A 278 -26.34 -12.99 20.91
C GLU A 278 -25.25 -13.72 21.68
N LEU A 279 -25.13 -15.02 21.42
CA LEU A 279 -23.99 -15.81 21.84
C LEU A 279 -23.03 -15.99 20.68
N SER A 280 -21.76 -15.63 20.88
CA SER A 280 -20.74 -15.72 19.84
C SER A 280 -19.36 -16.12 20.37
N MET A 281 -18.56 -16.74 19.52
CA MET A 281 -17.12 -16.97 19.72
C MET A 281 -16.38 -16.96 18.40
N ASN A 282 -15.08 -16.55 18.39
CA ASN A 282 -14.31 -16.31 17.20
C ASN A 282 -12.89 -16.92 17.24
N PRO A 283 -12.73 -18.25 17.40
CA PRO A 283 -11.41 -18.87 17.39
C PRO A 283 -10.74 -18.82 16.03
N ALA A 284 -9.40 -18.72 16.03
CA ALA A 284 -8.60 -18.92 14.83
C ALA A 284 -8.44 -20.43 14.58
N VAL A 285 -8.76 -20.87 13.36
CA VAL A 285 -8.82 -22.29 13.00
C VAL A 285 -8.04 -22.61 11.73
N ALA A 286 -7.61 -23.86 11.63
CA ALA A 286 -7.03 -24.43 10.43
C ALA A 286 -7.94 -25.54 9.89
N LYS A 287 -8.14 -25.58 8.57
CA LYS A 287 -8.92 -26.65 7.91
C LYS A 287 -7.98 -27.74 7.42
N LYS A 288 -8.28 -28.98 7.78
CA LYS A 288 -7.61 -30.20 7.27
C LYS A 288 -8.66 -31.17 6.69
N GLY A 289 -8.86 -31.15 5.37
CA GLY A 289 -9.92 -31.92 4.73
C GLY A 289 -11.31 -31.51 5.25
N ASN A 290 -12.02 -32.45 5.89
CA ASN A 290 -13.32 -32.20 6.53
C ASN A 290 -13.22 -31.93 8.04
N SER A 291 -12.01 -31.74 8.58
CA SER A 291 -11.79 -31.42 9.99
C SER A 291 -11.39 -29.95 10.16
N ILE A 292 -11.88 -29.35 11.23
CA ILE A 292 -11.43 -28.06 11.72
C ILE A 292 -10.68 -28.26 13.04
N GLU A 293 -9.47 -27.70 13.09
CA GLU A 293 -8.58 -27.78 14.24
C GLU A 293 -8.16 -26.36 14.68
N THR A 294 -7.64 -26.26 15.90
CA THR A 294 -7.02 -25.01 16.38
C THR A 294 -5.86 -24.61 15.47
N TYR A 295 -5.82 -23.33 15.08
CA TYR A 295 -4.66 -22.82 14.34
C TYR A 295 -3.44 -22.70 15.25
N THR A 296 -2.31 -23.22 14.79
CA THR A 296 -0.99 -23.06 15.44
C THR A 296 -0.08 -22.24 14.54
N ARG A 297 0.81 -21.42 15.12
CA ARG A 297 1.73 -20.54 14.35
C ARG A 297 2.66 -21.29 13.39
N ASP A 298 2.88 -22.58 13.63
CA ASP A 298 3.72 -23.44 12.78
C ASP A 298 2.97 -24.01 11.56
N ALA A 299 1.69 -23.70 11.41
CA ALA A 299 0.89 -24.14 10.28
C ALA A 299 1.36 -23.44 8.99
N LYS A 300 1.60 -24.22 7.94
CA LYS A 300 1.97 -23.72 6.60
C LYS A 300 0.82 -22.99 5.87
N THR A 301 -0.36 -22.94 6.47
CA THR A 301 -1.60 -22.36 5.91
C THR A 301 -2.00 -21.12 6.69
N SER A 302 -2.62 -20.15 6.02
CA SER A 302 -3.21 -18.98 6.68
C SER A 302 -4.38 -19.41 7.58
N PRO A 303 -4.55 -18.79 8.77
CA PRO A 303 -5.69 -19.06 9.63
C PRO A 303 -7.00 -18.60 9.00
N TYR A 304 -8.07 -19.29 9.35
CA TYR A 304 -9.44 -18.81 9.19
C TYR A 304 -9.96 -18.39 10.56
N PHE A 305 -10.77 -17.33 10.62
CA PHE A 305 -11.52 -17.00 11.81
C PHE A 305 -12.90 -17.65 11.74
N MET A 306 -13.28 -18.38 12.79
CA MET A 306 -14.55 -19.09 12.81
C MET A 306 -15.55 -18.37 13.72
N PHE A 307 -16.42 -17.56 13.12
CA PHE A 307 -17.52 -16.90 13.81
C PHE A 307 -18.62 -17.93 14.11
N THR A 308 -18.73 -18.32 15.36
CA THR A 308 -19.70 -19.32 15.79
C THR A 308 -20.83 -18.65 16.56
N TYR A 309 -22.06 -19.00 16.21
CA TYR A 309 -23.30 -18.47 16.80
C TYR A 309 -24.19 -19.63 17.22
N ASP A 310 -25.03 -19.43 18.24
CA ASP A 310 -26.14 -20.32 18.48
C ASP A 310 -27.31 -20.03 17.51
N LEU A 311 -28.21 -21.00 17.37
CA LEU A 311 -29.31 -20.94 16.39
C LEU A 311 -30.31 -19.83 16.68
N ASP A 312 -30.56 -19.53 17.97
CA ASP A 312 -31.49 -18.47 18.37
C ASP A 312 -30.96 -17.08 17.97
N SER A 313 -29.69 -16.82 18.26
CA SER A 313 -28.98 -15.61 17.84
C SER A 313 -28.99 -15.44 16.31
N TYR A 314 -28.70 -16.51 15.56
CA TYR A 314 -28.72 -16.49 14.10
C TYR A 314 -30.11 -16.16 13.54
N ASN A 315 -31.16 -16.81 14.06
CA ASN A 315 -32.53 -16.59 13.63
C ASN A 315 -33.01 -15.16 13.91
N LYS A 316 -32.72 -14.62 15.10
CA LYS A 316 -33.07 -13.25 15.49
C LYS A 316 -32.30 -12.20 14.67
N LYS A 317 -31.00 -12.41 14.45
CA LYS A 317 -30.14 -11.50 13.71
C LYS A 317 -30.52 -11.35 12.25
N LEU A 318 -30.89 -12.46 11.58
CA LEU A 318 -31.21 -12.48 10.16
C LEU A 318 -32.72 -12.60 9.86
N HIS A 319 -33.57 -12.52 10.89
CA HIS A 319 -35.03 -12.66 10.77
C HIS A 319 -35.43 -13.97 10.04
N LYS A 320 -34.78 -15.09 10.41
CA LYS A 320 -35.03 -16.42 9.89
C LYS A 320 -35.72 -17.29 10.94
N ASN A 321 -36.29 -18.40 10.52
CA ASN A 321 -36.89 -19.39 11.41
C ASN A 321 -36.43 -20.79 10.98
N ILE A 322 -35.15 -21.07 11.25
CA ILE A 322 -34.51 -22.33 10.89
C ILE A 322 -34.45 -23.21 12.14
N SER A 323 -34.58 -24.52 11.96
CA SER A 323 -34.33 -25.53 13.01
C SER A 323 -33.16 -26.43 12.64
N LEU A 324 -32.44 -26.93 13.63
CA LEU A 324 -31.31 -27.84 13.51
C LEU A 324 -31.52 -29.10 14.35
N LYS A 325 -31.07 -30.23 13.82
CA LYS A 325 -30.93 -31.48 14.57
C LYS A 325 -29.64 -31.45 15.43
N ASP A 326 -29.49 -32.40 16.34
CA ASP A 326 -28.33 -32.46 17.26
C ASP A 326 -27.00 -32.71 16.52
N ASP A 327 -27.05 -33.37 15.36
CA ASP A 327 -25.91 -33.71 14.51
C ASP A 327 -25.75 -32.74 13.30
N GLU A 328 -26.52 -31.64 13.25
CA GLU A 328 -26.56 -30.73 12.11
C GLU A 328 -26.02 -29.35 12.49
N VAL A 329 -25.26 -28.73 11.56
CA VAL A 329 -24.77 -27.35 11.68
C VAL A 329 -24.99 -26.59 10.38
N LEU A 330 -25.19 -25.26 10.48
CA LEU A 330 -25.14 -24.39 9.31
C LEU A 330 -23.72 -23.85 9.17
N MET A 331 -23.22 -23.80 7.96
CA MET A 331 -21.87 -23.27 7.73
C MET A 331 -21.81 -22.45 6.43
N THR A 332 -20.97 -21.42 6.43
CA THR A 332 -20.63 -20.66 5.23
C THR A 332 -19.21 -20.13 5.32
N SER A 333 -18.67 -19.64 4.20
CA SER A 333 -17.38 -18.98 4.14
C SER A 333 -17.46 -17.73 3.24
N ASN A 334 -16.70 -16.71 3.57
CA ASN A 334 -16.53 -15.54 2.71
C ASN A 334 -15.53 -15.79 1.56
N ARG A 335 -14.79 -16.92 1.60
CA ARG A 335 -13.88 -17.35 0.55
C ARG A 335 -14.55 -18.35 -0.38
N LYS A 336 -14.65 -18.03 -1.67
CA LYS A 336 -15.23 -18.94 -2.69
C LYS A 336 -14.48 -20.28 -2.73
N GLY A 337 -15.23 -21.38 -2.70
CA GLY A 337 -14.66 -22.73 -2.79
C GLY A 337 -14.00 -23.25 -1.51
N ALA A 338 -14.03 -22.49 -0.40
CA ALA A 338 -13.48 -22.95 0.87
C ALA A 338 -14.37 -23.99 1.55
N LEU A 339 -15.66 -24.02 1.22
CA LEU A 339 -16.66 -24.90 1.80
C LEU A 339 -17.02 -26.02 0.79
N ASN A 340 -16.20 -27.03 0.67
CA ASN A 340 -16.46 -28.24 -0.13
C ASN A 340 -16.57 -29.45 0.80
N MET A 341 -17.54 -29.42 1.74
CA MET A 341 -17.73 -30.53 2.68
C MET A 341 -19.21 -30.70 3.02
N SER A 342 -19.68 -31.94 3.04
CA SER A 342 -21.00 -32.34 3.53
C SER A 342 -21.00 -32.71 5.01
N SER A 343 -19.83 -32.95 5.59
CA SER A 343 -19.63 -33.25 7.01
C SER A 343 -18.44 -32.51 7.56
N LEU A 344 -18.55 -32.05 8.81
CA LEU A 344 -17.53 -31.30 9.56
C LEU A 344 -17.17 -32.06 10.81
N LYS A 345 -15.88 -32.38 10.96
CA LYS A 345 -15.35 -32.98 12.19
C LYS A 345 -14.69 -31.90 13.05
N ILE A 346 -15.12 -31.81 14.31
CA ILE A 346 -14.49 -30.98 15.34
C ILE A 346 -14.26 -31.84 16.56
N GLY A 347 -13.00 -32.09 16.92
CA GLY A 347 -12.65 -33.08 17.97
C GLY A 347 -13.17 -34.47 17.62
N ASP A 348 -13.95 -35.05 18.51
CA ASP A 348 -14.52 -36.38 18.35
C ASP A 348 -15.92 -36.40 17.72
N ARG A 349 -16.57 -35.22 17.58
CA ARG A 349 -17.91 -35.11 16.98
C ARG A 349 -17.85 -34.81 15.49
N THR A 350 -18.79 -35.39 14.74
CA THR A 350 -18.97 -35.15 13.33
C THR A 350 -20.37 -34.59 13.11
N PHE A 351 -20.45 -33.44 12.48
CA PHE A 351 -21.71 -32.72 12.17
C PHE A 351 -22.01 -32.79 10.69
N LYS A 352 -23.26 -32.90 10.32
CA LYS A 352 -23.74 -32.70 8.96
C LYS A 352 -23.78 -31.22 8.63
N VAL A 353 -23.16 -30.82 7.54
CA VAL A 353 -23.08 -29.41 7.14
C VAL A 353 -24.20 -29.10 6.16
N ARG A 354 -25.01 -28.10 6.52
CA ARG A 354 -25.94 -27.45 5.61
C ARG A 354 -25.39 -26.07 5.26
N GLU A 355 -25.05 -25.86 4.00
CA GLU A 355 -24.50 -24.58 3.53
C GLU A 355 -25.57 -23.49 3.53
N ILE A 356 -25.21 -22.30 3.96
CA ILE A 356 -26.04 -21.10 3.98
C ILE A 356 -25.38 -19.95 3.21
N ASP A 357 -26.13 -18.90 2.91
CA ASP A 357 -25.58 -17.69 2.30
C ASP A 357 -24.57 -17.01 3.26
N ASN A 358 -23.64 -16.24 2.69
CA ASN A 358 -22.56 -15.60 3.45
C ASN A 358 -22.93 -14.23 4.05
N LYS A 359 -24.22 -13.87 4.12
CA LYS A 359 -24.66 -12.57 4.66
C LYS A 359 -24.21 -12.34 6.09
N ILE A 360 -24.13 -13.39 6.90
CA ILE A 360 -23.67 -13.32 8.29
C ILE A 360 -22.18 -12.94 8.39
N LEU A 361 -21.42 -13.15 7.33
CA LEU A 361 -20.00 -12.78 7.22
C LEU A 361 -19.77 -11.48 6.44
N SER A 362 -20.79 -10.66 6.23
CA SER A 362 -20.68 -9.42 5.45
C SER A 362 -19.65 -8.45 6.04
N SER A 363 -19.47 -8.43 7.34
CA SER A 363 -18.49 -7.63 8.07
C SER A 363 -17.11 -8.27 8.24
N ALA A 364 -16.94 -9.54 7.85
CA ALA A 364 -15.67 -10.25 8.01
C ALA A 364 -14.66 -9.83 6.93
N ASN A 365 -13.60 -9.14 7.34
CA ASN A 365 -12.54 -8.59 6.48
C ASN A 365 -11.34 -9.54 6.28
N VAL A 366 -11.39 -10.72 6.89
CA VAL A 366 -10.38 -11.78 6.79
C VAL A 366 -11.03 -13.07 6.33
N ASP A 367 -10.22 -14.04 5.89
CA ASP A 367 -10.76 -15.36 5.51
C ASP A 367 -11.46 -15.98 6.72
N SER A 368 -12.75 -16.23 6.60
CA SER A 368 -13.60 -16.60 7.73
C SER A 368 -14.60 -17.69 7.36
N TYR A 369 -14.95 -18.49 8.38
CA TYR A 369 -16.12 -19.34 8.41
C TYR A 369 -17.16 -18.76 9.36
N ALA A 370 -18.43 -18.87 9.03
CA ALA A 370 -19.52 -18.79 10.01
C ALA A 370 -20.03 -20.19 10.27
N LEU A 371 -20.18 -20.52 11.53
CA LEU A 371 -20.73 -21.77 12.02
C LEU A 371 -21.94 -21.46 12.92
N VAL A 372 -23.09 -22.04 12.62
CA VAL A 372 -24.28 -21.94 13.49
C VAL A 372 -24.55 -23.31 14.08
N VAL A 373 -24.59 -23.37 15.40
CA VAL A 373 -24.82 -24.58 16.18
C VAL A 373 -26.16 -24.53 16.87
N LYS A 374 -26.71 -25.66 17.25
CA LYS A 374 -28.06 -25.76 17.80
C LYS A 374 -28.24 -24.97 19.11
N ASP A 375 -27.30 -25.09 20.04
CA ASP A 375 -27.44 -24.62 21.41
C ASP A 375 -26.09 -24.29 22.07
N LEU A 376 -26.16 -23.70 23.27
CA LEU A 376 -25.00 -23.35 24.09
C LEU A 376 -24.16 -24.57 24.46
N SER A 377 -24.77 -25.74 24.70
CA SER A 377 -24.00 -26.94 25.08
C SER A 377 -23.10 -27.44 23.94
N THR A 378 -23.59 -27.39 22.72
CA THR A 378 -22.80 -27.71 21.51
C THR A 378 -21.69 -26.66 21.32
N MET A 379 -21.99 -25.38 21.57
CA MET A 379 -21.01 -24.29 21.48
C MET A 379 -19.90 -24.44 22.51
N GLN A 380 -20.22 -24.84 23.74
CA GLN A 380 -19.25 -25.12 24.80
C GLN A 380 -18.34 -26.32 24.46
N TYR A 381 -18.91 -27.38 23.91
CA TYR A 381 -18.10 -28.50 23.40
C TYR A 381 -17.07 -28.01 22.38
N ILE A 382 -17.49 -27.23 21.39
CA ILE A 382 -16.59 -26.70 20.38
C ILE A 382 -15.55 -25.76 21.01
N ALA A 383 -15.94 -24.91 21.95
CA ALA A 383 -15.03 -24.01 22.67
C ALA A 383 -13.97 -24.77 23.50
N SER A 384 -14.32 -25.95 24.03
CA SER A 384 -13.36 -26.79 24.76
C SER A 384 -12.32 -27.46 23.85
N VAL A 385 -12.71 -27.76 22.61
CA VAL A 385 -11.83 -28.41 21.59
C VAL A 385 -10.96 -27.36 20.89
N LEU A 386 -11.54 -26.22 20.50
CA LEU A 386 -10.84 -25.15 19.80
C LEU A 386 -10.25 -24.16 20.79
N LYS A 387 -8.92 -24.02 20.78
CA LYS A 387 -8.18 -23.14 21.67
C LYS A 387 -7.83 -21.82 20.97
N THR A 388 -7.75 -20.77 21.76
CA THR A 388 -7.32 -19.45 21.32
C THR A 388 -6.01 -19.09 22.02
N TYR A 389 -5.07 -18.46 21.31
CA TYR A 389 -3.82 -17.99 21.90
C TYR A 389 -4.08 -16.77 22.77
N ASN A 390 -3.80 -16.89 24.05
CA ASN A 390 -3.86 -15.76 24.99
C ASN A 390 -2.52 -15.01 24.95
N THR A 391 -2.56 -13.74 24.53
CA THR A 391 -1.35 -12.89 24.41
C THR A 391 -0.76 -12.47 25.75
N GLN A 392 -1.59 -12.40 26.80
CA GLN A 392 -1.14 -12.01 28.14
C GLN A 392 -0.36 -13.15 28.81
N ASN A 393 -0.93 -14.36 28.80
CA ASN A 393 -0.33 -15.53 29.43
C ASN A 393 0.61 -16.32 28.50
N LYS A 394 0.66 -15.97 27.22
CA LYS A 394 1.42 -16.66 26.16
C LYS A 394 1.10 -18.15 26.00
N ASN A 395 -0.09 -18.56 26.40
CA ASN A 395 -0.57 -19.93 26.37
C ASN A 395 -1.80 -20.09 25.47
N MET A 396 -2.09 -21.35 25.10
CA MET A 396 -3.33 -21.73 24.40
C MET A 396 -4.42 -22.01 25.45
N GLU A 397 -5.46 -21.20 25.45
CA GLU A 397 -6.62 -21.34 26.35
C GLU A 397 -7.86 -21.79 25.55
N ASN A 398 -8.85 -22.35 26.22
CA ASN A 398 -10.14 -22.65 25.60
C ASN A 398 -10.77 -21.39 25.02
N SER A 399 -11.41 -21.49 23.87
CA SER A 399 -12.09 -20.35 23.26
C SER A 399 -13.21 -19.87 24.18
N SER A 400 -13.30 -18.56 24.39
CA SER A 400 -14.35 -17.97 25.23
C SER A 400 -15.61 -17.69 24.42
N ILE A 401 -16.76 -18.13 24.96
CA ILE A 401 -18.08 -17.74 24.47
C ILE A 401 -18.42 -16.40 25.13
N LYS A 402 -18.84 -15.42 24.34
CA LYS A 402 -19.31 -14.12 24.83
C LYS A 402 -20.81 -13.99 24.63
N CYS A 403 -21.45 -13.29 25.57
CA CYS A 403 -22.83 -12.90 25.44
C CYS A 403 -22.90 -11.39 25.23
N SER A 404 -23.64 -10.96 24.23
CA SER A 404 -23.91 -9.55 23.94
C SER A 404 -25.40 -9.30 23.77
N ILE A 405 -25.82 -8.05 24.01
CA ILE A 405 -27.17 -7.59 23.70
C ILE A 405 -27.08 -6.47 22.67
N GLU A 406 -27.86 -6.58 21.60
CA GLU A 406 -27.98 -5.55 20.57
C GLU A 406 -29.32 -4.84 20.68
N TRP A 407 -29.36 -3.51 20.47
CA TRP A 407 -30.60 -2.73 20.47
C TRP A 407 -30.55 -1.49 19.58
N ASN A 408 -31.76 -1.00 19.23
CA ASN A 408 -31.95 0.27 18.54
C ASN A 408 -32.52 1.32 19.48
N VAL A 409 -32.20 2.59 19.21
CA VAL A 409 -32.74 3.73 19.99
C VAL A 409 -33.49 4.68 19.08
N SER A 410 -34.67 5.12 19.53
CA SER A 410 -35.49 6.10 18.85
C SER A 410 -36.04 7.14 19.85
N GLY A 411 -36.56 8.25 19.33
CA GLY A 411 -37.20 9.29 20.18
C GLY A 411 -36.26 10.30 20.84
N ILE A 412 -34.92 10.14 20.66
CA ILE A 412 -33.90 11.04 21.20
C ILE A 412 -32.79 11.27 20.18
N ASN A 413 -32.06 12.38 20.28
CA ASN A 413 -30.85 12.59 19.50
C ASN A 413 -29.77 11.58 19.95
N LYS A 414 -29.17 10.86 19.01
CA LYS A 414 -28.14 9.82 19.25
C LYS A 414 -26.96 10.37 20.06
N ASN A 415 -26.48 11.58 19.76
CA ASN A 415 -25.36 12.20 20.50
C ASN A 415 -25.71 12.44 22.00
N SER A 416 -26.95 12.80 22.29
CA SER A 416 -27.41 12.97 23.68
C SER A 416 -27.55 11.63 24.41
N TYR A 417 -27.96 10.59 23.69
CA TYR A 417 -28.02 9.24 24.23
C TYR A 417 -26.62 8.67 24.48
N ASP A 418 -25.66 8.86 23.57
CA ASP A 418 -24.27 8.46 23.73
C ASP A 418 -23.64 9.06 25.01
N SER A 419 -24.00 10.31 25.35
CA SER A 419 -23.55 10.94 26.59
C SER A 419 -24.12 10.24 27.84
N SER A 420 -25.32 9.69 27.76
CA SER A 420 -25.93 8.93 28.86
C SER A 420 -25.30 7.57 29.08
N LEU A 421 -24.64 7.03 28.04
CA LEU A 421 -23.95 5.73 28.08
C LEU A 421 -22.54 5.81 28.68
N SER A 422 -22.06 6.99 29.05
CA SER A 422 -20.70 7.20 29.58
C SER A 422 -20.40 6.35 30.84
N LYS A 423 -21.41 6.05 31.64
CA LYS A 423 -21.28 5.15 32.80
C LYS A 423 -20.99 3.71 32.38
N LEU A 424 -21.68 3.20 31.35
CA LEU A 424 -21.46 1.86 30.81
C LEU A 424 -20.12 1.71 30.14
N LYS A 425 -19.61 2.76 29.50
CA LYS A 425 -18.27 2.78 28.87
C LYS A 425 -17.15 2.65 29.89
N ASN A 426 -17.37 3.08 31.13
CA ASN A 426 -16.37 3.06 32.20
C ASN A 426 -16.55 1.88 33.17
N ASP A 427 -17.53 1.00 32.95
CA ASP A 427 -17.77 -0.17 33.79
C ASP A 427 -16.80 -1.30 33.40
N ASN A 428 -15.95 -1.72 34.35
CA ASN A 428 -15.01 -2.82 34.17
C ASN A 428 -15.78 -4.15 34.09
N GLY A 429 -16.00 -4.69 32.93
CA GLY A 429 -16.68 -5.97 32.70
C GLY A 429 -17.64 -5.96 31.52
N TYR A 430 -17.84 -4.80 30.92
CA TYR A 430 -18.67 -4.63 29.73
C TYR A 430 -17.95 -3.82 28.65
N THR A 431 -18.07 -4.26 27.42
CA THR A 431 -17.61 -3.52 26.24
C THR A 431 -18.83 -3.00 25.48
N LEU A 432 -18.95 -1.67 25.39
CA LEU A 432 -20.00 -0.98 24.64
C LEU A 432 -19.48 -0.46 23.31
N GLU A 433 -20.16 -0.82 22.24
CA GLU A 433 -19.88 -0.26 20.90
C GLU A 433 -21.14 0.40 20.33
N SER A 434 -20.95 1.55 19.69
CA SER A 434 -22.01 2.27 18.99
C SER A 434 -21.72 2.27 17.48
N ARG A 435 -22.77 2.09 16.67
CA ARG A 435 -22.66 2.11 15.20
C ARG A 435 -22.01 3.40 14.70
N VAL A 436 -22.36 4.52 15.30
CA VAL A 436 -21.82 5.84 14.93
C VAL A 436 -20.31 5.92 15.23
N GLU A 437 -19.88 5.45 16.41
CA GLU A 437 -18.46 5.48 16.80
C GLU A 437 -17.62 4.54 15.95
N VAL A 438 -18.11 3.32 15.67
CA VAL A 438 -17.41 2.37 14.79
C VAL A 438 -17.27 2.94 13.39
N LEU A 439 -18.34 3.53 12.82
CA LEU A 439 -18.27 4.20 11.53
C LEU A 439 -17.28 5.37 11.53
N LYS A 440 -17.33 6.21 12.58
CA LYS A 440 -16.42 7.33 12.74
C LYS A 440 -14.96 6.85 12.76
N GLY A 441 -14.65 5.84 13.57
CA GLY A 441 -13.31 5.24 13.60
C GLY A 441 -12.86 4.66 12.27
N LEU A 442 -13.77 4.04 11.52
CA LEU A 442 -13.49 3.56 10.15
C LEU A 442 -13.17 4.72 9.20
N TYR A 443 -13.93 5.81 9.22
CA TYR A 443 -13.66 7.00 8.40
C TYR A 443 -12.34 7.65 8.79
N GLU A 444 -12.05 7.79 10.08
CA GLU A 444 -10.79 8.34 10.57
C GLU A 444 -9.58 7.52 10.09
N LEU A 445 -9.62 6.21 10.30
CA LEU A 445 -8.53 5.32 9.89
C LEU A 445 -8.30 5.35 8.37
N ASN A 446 -9.36 5.25 7.60
CA ASN A 446 -9.25 5.12 6.13
C ASN A 446 -9.08 6.47 5.45
N GLY A 447 -9.58 7.55 6.02
CA GLY A 447 -9.24 8.92 5.65
C GLY A 447 -7.76 9.20 5.87
N GLY A 448 -7.19 8.71 6.98
CA GLY A 448 -5.75 8.73 7.25
C GLY A 448 -4.93 7.98 6.20
N PHE A 449 -5.36 6.77 5.81
CA PHE A 449 -4.69 6.02 4.74
C PHE A 449 -4.75 6.71 3.38
N LEU A 450 -5.91 7.28 3.01
CA LEU A 450 -6.03 8.06 1.78
C LEU A 450 -5.10 9.28 1.80
N PHE A 451 -5.09 10.00 2.92
CA PHE A 451 -4.21 11.15 3.10
C PHE A 451 -2.73 10.77 2.94
N LEU A 452 -2.28 9.72 3.62
CA LEU A 452 -0.91 9.22 3.49
C LEU A 452 -0.60 8.78 2.06
N GLY A 453 -1.54 8.12 1.39
CA GLY A 453 -1.40 7.70 0.00
C GLY A 453 -1.21 8.89 -0.94
N VAL A 454 -2.01 9.94 -0.78
CA VAL A 454 -1.90 11.19 -1.56
C VAL A 454 -0.58 11.90 -1.25
N LEU A 455 -0.19 12.01 0.03
CA LEU A 455 1.06 12.65 0.44
C LEU A 455 2.28 11.96 -0.16
N ILE A 456 2.37 10.64 -0.01
CA ILE A 456 3.45 9.81 -0.60
C ILE A 456 3.42 9.93 -2.13
N GLY A 457 2.22 9.93 -2.71
CA GLY A 457 2.03 10.12 -4.14
C GLY A 457 2.60 11.44 -4.65
N ILE A 458 2.35 12.55 -3.96
CA ILE A 458 2.89 13.88 -4.29
C ILE A 458 4.42 13.88 -4.17
N ILE A 459 4.98 13.30 -3.11
CA ILE A 459 6.44 13.23 -2.90
C ILE A 459 7.11 12.46 -4.04
N PHE A 460 6.62 11.26 -4.34
CA PHE A 460 7.18 10.44 -5.41
C PHE A 460 6.99 11.06 -6.79
N LEU A 461 5.82 11.68 -7.04
CA LEU A 461 5.56 12.40 -8.30
C LEU A 461 6.53 13.56 -8.48
N THR A 462 6.72 14.37 -7.44
CA THR A 462 7.69 15.47 -7.46
C THR A 462 9.11 14.96 -7.72
N GLY A 463 9.52 13.89 -7.02
CA GLY A 463 10.81 13.23 -7.27
C GLY A 463 10.95 12.74 -8.70
N THR A 464 9.92 12.10 -9.25
CA THR A 464 9.90 11.64 -10.64
C THR A 464 10.03 12.78 -11.64
N ILE A 465 9.28 13.88 -11.43
CA ILE A 465 9.35 15.08 -12.28
C ILE A 465 10.76 15.68 -12.25
N LEU A 466 11.36 15.82 -11.06
CA LEU A 466 12.70 16.38 -10.91
C LEU A 466 13.76 15.50 -11.58
N VAL A 467 13.70 14.19 -11.38
CA VAL A 467 14.64 13.25 -12.05
C VAL A 467 14.54 13.37 -13.56
N ILE A 468 13.32 13.38 -14.11
CA ILE A 468 13.10 13.52 -15.55
C ILE A 468 13.63 14.88 -16.04
N TYR A 469 13.26 15.97 -15.36
CA TYR A 469 13.60 17.34 -15.79
C TYR A 469 15.11 17.58 -15.81
N TYR A 470 15.80 17.31 -14.69
CA TYR A 470 17.26 17.51 -14.62
C TYR A 470 18.02 16.58 -15.51
N LYS A 471 17.52 15.36 -15.71
CA LYS A 471 18.14 14.43 -16.66
C LYS A 471 18.05 14.95 -18.09
N GLN A 472 16.89 15.45 -18.50
CA GLN A 472 16.70 16.04 -19.84
C GLN A 472 17.59 17.28 -20.08
N ILE A 473 17.77 18.11 -19.06
CA ILE A 473 18.67 19.27 -19.13
C ILE A 473 20.12 18.81 -19.32
N SER A 474 20.59 17.88 -18.48
CA SER A 474 21.96 17.35 -18.57
C SER A 474 22.25 16.76 -19.95
N GLU A 475 21.31 15.99 -20.48
CA GLU A 475 21.42 15.39 -21.81
C GLU A 475 21.37 16.45 -22.93
N GLY A 476 20.55 17.48 -22.78
CA GLY A 476 20.51 18.59 -23.72
C GLY A 476 21.87 19.28 -23.88
N TYR A 477 22.56 19.52 -22.76
CA TYR A 477 23.92 20.11 -22.81
C TYR A 477 24.96 19.17 -23.44
N GLU A 478 24.92 17.86 -23.12
CA GLU A 478 25.81 16.87 -23.73
C GLU A 478 25.60 16.71 -25.25
N ASP A 479 24.36 16.86 -25.68
CA ASP A 479 24.03 16.70 -27.10
C ASP A 479 24.26 17.96 -27.92
N ARG A 480 24.28 19.13 -27.27
CA ARG A 480 24.48 20.40 -27.97
C ARG A 480 25.68 20.41 -28.88
N GLU A 481 26.85 20.00 -28.36
CA GLU A 481 28.09 19.90 -29.17
C GLU A 481 27.96 18.88 -30.32
N LYS A 482 27.36 17.72 -30.05
CA LYS A 482 27.18 16.66 -31.07
C LYS A 482 26.27 17.13 -32.21
N TYR A 483 25.15 17.81 -31.87
CA TYR A 483 24.24 18.33 -32.89
C TYR A 483 24.81 19.53 -33.65
N GLN A 484 25.64 20.36 -33.03
CA GLN A 484 26.34 21.42 -33.71
C GLN A 484 27.30 20.86 -34.77
N ILE A 485 28.08 19.82 -34.44
CA ILE A 485 28.93 19.12 -35.38
C ILE A 485 28.10 18.55 -36.54
N MET A 486 26.96 17.90 -36.23
CA MET A 486 26.08 17.34 -37.26
C MET A 486 25.45 18.40 -38.15
N LYS A 487 25.10 19.58 -37.63
CA LYS A 487 24.64 20.73 -38.43
C LYS A 487 25.72 21.20 -39.41
N ASN A 488 26.95 21.28 -38.96
CA ASN A 488 28.07 21.68 -39.81
C ASN A 488 28.32 20.68 -40.98
N ILE A 489 27.86 19.44 -40.83
CA ILE A 489 27.93 18.40 -41.89
C ILE A 489 26.64 18.39 -42.74
N GLY A 490 25.65 19.27 -42.47
CA GLY A 490 24.42 19.42 -43.26
C GLY A 490 23.16 18.78 -42.67
N LEU A 491 23.16 18.42 -41.40
CA LEU A 491 21.94 17.88 -40.76
C LEU A 491 20.87 18.96 -40.60
N ASN A 492 19.64 18.67 -41.09
CA ASN A 492 18.52 19.58 -41.03
C ASN A 492 17.97 19.70 -39.58
N ASP A 493 17.60 20.92 -39.17
CA ASP A 493 16.98 21.23 -37.86
C ASP A 493 15.70 20.42 -37.57
N ASP A 494 14.88 20.12 -38.59
CA ASP A 494 13.68 19.30 -38.44
C ASP A 494 14.00 17.85 -38.05
N LEU A 495 15.10 17.29 -38.59
CA LEU A 495 15.56 15.95 -38.28
C LEU A 495 16.10 15.87 -36.84
N ILE A 496 16.83 16.91 -36.41
CA ILE A 496 17.29 17.05 -35.00
C ILE A 496 16.10 17.07 -34.05
N LYS A 497 15.08 17.88 -34.36
CA LYS A 497 13.87 18.03 -33.54
C LYS A 497 13.09 16.72 -33.45
N LYS A 498 12.87 16.03 -34.56
CA LYS A 498 12.17 14.71 -34.58
C LYS A 498 12.95 13.65 -33.85
N THR A 499 14.26 13.56 -34.02
CA THR A 499 15.11 12.57 -33.34
C THR A 499 15.16 12.81 -31.86
N GLY A 500 15.35 14.06 -31.40
CA GLY A 500 15.32 14.44 -29.99
C GLY A 500 13.97 14.15 -29.34
N ALA A 501 12.87 14.53 -29.99
CA ALA A 501 11.53 14.22 -29.50
C ALA A 501 11.28 12.71 -29.36
N SER A 502 11.70 11.91 -30.36
CA SER A 502 11.58 10.45 -30.32
C SER A 502 12.37 9.82 -29.16
N GLN A 503 13.57 10.31 -28.88
CA GLN A 503 14.39 9.84 -27.76
C GLN A 503 13.73 10.17 -26.40
N ILE A 504 13.23 11.39 -26.25
CA ILE A 504 12.54 11.84 -25.04
C ILE A 504 11.27 10.99 -24.80
N VAL A 505 10.49 10.70 -25.84
CA VAL A 505 9.32 9.81 -25.75
C VAL A 505 9.74 8.44 -25.20
N TRP A 506 10.76 7.83 -25.75
CA TRP A 506 11.25 6.52 -25.28
C TRP A 506 11.69 6.55 -23.82
N MET A 507 12.45 7.58 -23.43
CA MET A 507 12.97 7.70 -22.07
C MET A 507 11.89 7.97 -21.04
N LEU A 508 10.80 8.62 -21.43
CA LEU A 508 9.71 8.97 -20.54
C LEU A 508 8.66 7.84 -20.44
N TYR A 509 8.21 7.33 -21.59
CA TYR A 509 7.10 6.37 -21.61
C TYR A 509 7.53 4.92 -21.40
N ALA A 510 8.77 4.53 -21.69
CA ALA A 510 9.22 3.17 -21.44
C ALA A 510 9.17 2.79 -19.94
N PRO A 511 9.67 3.61 -19.00
CA PRO A 511 9.50 3.35 -17.56
C PRO A 511 8.04 3.30 -17.13
N LEU A 512 7.19 4.19 -17.67
CA LEU A 512 5.76 4.21 -17.37
C LEU A 512 5.06 2.93 -17.84
N MET A 513 5.35 2.46 -19.05
CA MET A 513 4.78 1.21 -19.57
C MET A 513 5.20 0.00 -18.73
N VAL A 514 6.48 -0.05 -18.33
CA VAL A 514 6.97 -1.09 -17.41
C VAL A 514 6.23 -1.00 -16.06
N ALA A 515 6.04 0.20 -15.51
CA ALA A 515 5.30 0.41 -14.27
C ALA A 515 3.85 -0.08 -14.37
N ILE A 516 3.15 0.23 -15.46
CA ILE A 516 1.78 -0.23 -15.69
C ILE A 516 1.71 -1.77 -15.75
N VAL A 517 2.66 -2.41 -16.46
CA VAL A 517 2.71 -3.88 -16.52
C VAL A 517 2.94 -4.48 -15.13
N HIS A 518 3.87 -3.93 -14.33
CA HIS A 518 4.08 -4.37 -12.95
C HIS A 518 2.82 -4.22 -12.10
N CYS A 519 2.12 -3.09 -12.22
CA CYS A 519 0.88 -2.83 -11.49
C CYS A 519 -0.27 -3.77 -11.92
N MET A 520 -0.39 -4.08 -13.23
CA MET A 520 -1.38 -5.04 -13.70
C MET A 520 -1.14 -6.44 -13.14
N VAL A 521 0.10 -6.91 -13.12
CA VAL A 521 0.44 -8.22 -12.53
C VAL A 521 0.22 -8.21 -11.02
N ALA A 522 0.61 -7.13 -10.33
CA ALA A 522 0.41 -6.97 -8.90
C ALA A 522 -1.07 -6.82 -8.50
N SER A 523 -1.97 -6.50 -9.43
CA SER A 523 -3.38 -6.20 -9.14
C SER A 523 -4.09 -7.33 -8.39
N LYS A 524 -3.76 -8.60 -8.66
CA LYS A 524 -4.34 -9.76 -7.97
C LYS A 524 -3.97 -9.79 -6.50
N ILE A 525 -2.69 -9.67 -6.17
CA ILE A 525 -2.21 -9.70 -4.78
C ILE A 525 -2.63 -8.45 -4.02
N VAL A 526 -2.63 -7.28 -4.66
CA VAL A 526 -3.14 -6.03 -4.08
C VAL A 526 -4.62 -6.15 -3.76
N TYR A 527 -5.43 -6.72 -4.65
CA TYR A 527 -6.85 -6.97 -4.39
C TYR A 527 -7.07 -7.93 -3.21
N GLN A 528 -6.23 -8.95 -3.03
CA GLN A 528 -6.31 -9.80 -1.84
C GLN A 528 -6.04 -9.02 -0.55
N LEU A 529 -5.10 -8.06 -0.57
CA LEU A 529 -4.87 -7.16 0.56
C LEU A 529 -6.06 -6.22 0.79
N LEU A 530 -6.67 -5.70 -0.27
CA LEU A 530 -7.83 -4.81 -0.18
C LEU A 530 -9.06 -5.49 0.43
N LYS A 531 -9.17 -6.82 0.37
CA LYS A 531 -10.22 -7.57 1.08
C LYS A 531 -10.14 -7.39 2.59
N MET A 532 -8.94 -7.20 3.18
CA MET A 532 -8.80 -6.88 4.60
C MET A 532 -9.50 -5.56 4.97
N PHE A 533 -9.72 -4.71 3.99
CA PHE A 533 -10.46 -3.44 4.11
C PHE A 533 -11.87 -3.55 3.52
N GLY A 534 -12.42 -4.77 3.42
CA GLY A 534 -13.79 -5.03 2.98
C GLY A 534 -14.08 -4.76 1.51
N VAL A 535 -13.06 -4.62 0.67
CA VAL A 535 -13.24 -4.46 -0.79
C VAL A 535 -13.53 -5.83 -1.41
N ASN A 536 -14.80 -6.15 -1.59
CA ASN A 536 -15.24 -7.47 -2.06
C ASN A 536 -15.41 -7.58 -3.58
N GLN A 537 -15.29 -6.47 -4.32
CA GLN A 537 -15.46 -6.42 -5.77
C GLN A 537 -14.17 -5.96 -6.46
N PHE A 538 -13.61 -6.83 -7.30
CA PHE A 538 -12.42 -6.49 -8.10
C PHE A 538 -12.68 -5.31 -9.05
N THR A 539 -13.89 -5.18 -9.57
CA THR A 539 -14.30 -4.08 -10.47
C THR A 539 -14.14 -2.71 -9.82
N GLN A 540 -14.41 -2.59 -8.51
CA GLN A 540 -14.24 -1.35 -7.77
C GLN A 540 -12.77 -0.92 -7.77
N TYR A 541 -11.85 -1.82 -7.45
CA TYR A 541 -10.41 -1.57 -7.54
C TYR A 541 -9.98 -1.23 -8.97
N GLY A 542 -10.45 -1.99 -9.95
CA GLY A 542 -10.15 -1.78 -11.37
C GLY A 542 -10.55 -0.39 -11.87
N THR A 543 -11.67 0.16 -11.40
CA THR A 543 -12.13 1.51 -11.75
C THR A 543 -11.14 2.59 -11.25
N TYR A 544 -10.76 2.55 -9.97
CA TYR A 544 -9.80 3.51 -9.41
C TYR A 544 -8.40 3.33 -9.98
N PHE A 545 -8.00 2.09 -10.23
CA PHE A 545 -6.75 1.77 -10.91
C PHE A 545 -6.69 2.37 -12.32
N GLY A 546 -7.74 2.21 -13.12
CA GLY A 546 -7.84 2.81 -14.45
C GLY A 546 -7.84 4.34 -14.41
N LEU A 547 -8.55 4.94 -13.46
CA LEU A 547 -8.60 6.39 -13.27
C LEU A 547 -7.20 6.95 -12.94
N VAL A 548 -6.49 6.33 -11.99
CA VAL A 548 -5.13 6.74 -11.61
C VAL A 548 -4.18 6.64 -12.80
N ILE A 549 -4.22 5.56 -13.58
CA ILE A 549 -3.41 5.42 -14.80
C ILE A 549 -3.74 6.53 -15.79
N GLY A 550 -5.02 6.85 -16.01
CA GLY A 550 -5.45 7.93 -16.90
C GLY A 550 -4.88 9.29 -16.48
N VAL A 551 -4.95 9.63 -15.19
CA VAL A 551 -4.35 10.85 -14.63
C VAL A 551 -2.83 10.86 -14.84
N PHE A 552 -2.18 9.72 -14.64
CA PHE A 552 -0.74 9.57 -14.87
C PHE A 552 -0.35 9.85 -16.33
N PHE A 553 -1.11 9.33 -17.30
CA PHE A 553 -0.86 9.62 -18.71
C PHE A 553 -0.94 11.11 -19.01
N VAL A 554 -1.92 11.83 -18.44
CA VAL A 554 -2.06 13.29 -18.60
C VAL A 554 -0.85 14.01 -18.00
N ILE A 555 -0.44 13.66 -16.78
CA ILE A 555 0.73 14.26 -16.12
C ILE A 555 2.00 14.02 -16.94
N TYR A 556 2.24 12.79 -17.39
CA TYR A 556 3.40 12.45 -18.22
C TYR A 556 3.39 13.18 -19.56
N PHE A 557 2.23 13.39 -20.16
CA PHE A 557 2.09 14.20 -21.37
C PHE A 557 2.48 15.67 -21.15
N VAL A 558 2.07 16.26 -20.02
CA VAL A 558 2.45 17.63 -19.64
C VAL A 558 3.96 17.72 -19.43
N ILE A 559 4.54 16.77 -18.69
CA ILE A 559 6.00 16.68 -18.46
C ILE A 559 6.74 16.57 -19.79
N PHE A 560 6.28 15.68 -20.68
CA PHE A 560 6.85 15.53 -22.03
C PHE A 560 6.87 16.85 -22.80
N LYS A 561 5.76 17.57 -22.83
CA LYS A 561 5.66 18.85 -23.53
C LYS A 561 6.60 19.91 -22.97
N MET A 562 6.73 19.96 -21.64
CA MET A 562 7.64 20.90 -20.96
C MET A 562 9.11 20.55 -21.19
N THR A 563 9.48 19.29 -20.96
CA THR A 563 10.87 18.84 -21.04
C THR A 563 11.38 18.87 -22.51
N SER A 564 10.55 18.46 -23.46
CA SER A 564 10.88 18.52 -24.88
C SER A 564 11.15 19.95 -25.37
N ARG A 565 10.36 20.94 -24.90
CA ARG A 565 10.61 22.34 -25.22
C ARG A 565 11.93 22.85 -24.64
N THR A 566 12.23 22.49 -23.38
CA THR A 566 13.47 22.91 -22.71
C THR A 566 14.69 22.27 -23.37
N TYR A 567 14.64 20.95 -23.64
CA TYR A 567 15.69 20.24 -24.36
C TYR A 567 15.98 20.89 -25.72
N TYR A 568 14.93 21.16 -26.51
CA TYR A 568 15.11 21.76 -27.83
C TYR A 568 15.75 23.17 -27.77
N LYS A 569 15.41 23.97 -26.74
CA LYS A 569 16.05 25.29 -26.54
C LYS A 569 17.55 25.18 -26.24
N ILE A 570 17.97 24.13 -25.54
CA ILE A 570 19.38 23.91 -25.18
C ILE A 570 20.17 23.42 -26.39
N VAL A 571 19.57 22.55 -27.19
CA VAL A 571 20.25 21.89 -28.33
C VAL A 571 20.30 22.79 -29.58
N LYS A 572 19.37 23.74 -29.72
CA LYS A 572 19.35 24.74 -30.79
C LYS A 572 20.55 25.69 -30.68
#